data_122ea0f1c39efae1dfa8cec912f47374
#
_entry.id   122ea0f1c39efae1dfa8cec912f47374
#
_cell.length_a   1.000
_cell.length_b   1.000
_cell.length_c   1.000
_cell.angle_alpha   90.00
_cell.angle_beta   90.00
_cell.angle_gamma   90.00
#
_symmetry.space_group_name_H-M   'P 1'
#
loop_
_entity.id
_entity.type
_entity.pdbx_description
1 polymer ?
#
loop_
_entity_poly.entity_id
_entity_poly.type
_entity_poly.pdbx_seq_one_letter_code
_entity_poly.pdbx_strand_id
1 'polypeptide(L)'
;MAFFSRRKKQESEPTDVVEETTEVAGEDAPAQRGPRDISEVESVEGMHNFGVLHLPKKSGVRVQFTINKRTRAAIGALVQFAGTSVTLNVYAAPKHTALWPDVRDELAETVMGDGGTANFREGPFGPEIEAMVPKKGVNEIRHVRYVGFDGPRWFLRATVEGEAVSSAEVRETVYKYFDEIVVDRGAEPHPVRDLLELEMPESAQERVEAKLGKIPAGKTRGPELPELA
;
A
#
# COMPACT_ATOMS: atom_id res chain seq x y z
N MET A 1 -64.63 1.21 50.86
CA MET A 1 -64.70 -0.27 50.85
C MET A 1 -63.59 -0.77 49.89
N ALA A 2 -62.65 -1.43 50.48
CA ALA A 2 -61.49 -1.97 49.75
C ALA A 2 -61.81 -3.38 49.28
N PHE A 3 -61.48 -3.69 48.01
CA PHE A 3 -61.37 -5.07 47.54
C PHE A 3 -59.94 -5.32 47.05
N PHE A 4 -59.22 -6.04 47.86
CA PHE A 4 -57.93 -6.66 47.50
C PHE A 4 -58.27 -7.89 46.65
N SER A 5 -57.69 -7.93 45.41
CA SER A 5 -57.64 -9.17 44.64
C SER A 5 -56.19 -9.58 44.50
N ARG A 6 -55.84 -10.66 45.16
CA ARG A 6 -54.54 -11.33 45.20
C ARG A 6 -54.41 -12.11 43.91
N ARG A 7 -53.45 -11.71 43.02
CA ARG A 7 -53.07 -12.49 41.82
C ARG A 7 -51.86 -13.35 42.15
N LYS A 8 -52.05 -14.63 41.99
CA LYS A 8 -51.14 -15.72 42.20
C LYS A 8 -49.88 -15.59 41.26
N LYS A 9 -48.69 -15.68 41.84
CA LYS A 9 -47.42 -15.78 41.16
C LYS A 9 -47.33 -17.19 40.57
N GLN A 10 -47.25 -17.30 39.26
CA GLN A 10 -46.98 -18.52 38.55
C GLN A 10 -45.48 -18.51 38.20
N GLU A 11 -44.76 -19.39 38.84
CA GLU A 11 -43.36 -19.68 38.59
C GLU A 11 -43.29 -20.45 37.26
N SER A 12 -42.65 -19.86 36.26
CA SER A 12 -42.26 -20.56 35.03
C SER A 12 -40.78 -20.91 35.12
N GLU A 13 -40.50 -22.19 35.03
CA GLU A 13 -39.18 -22.79 34.97
C GLU A 13 -38.35 -22.23 33.77
N PRO A 14 -37.03 -22.08 33.88
CA PRO A 14 -36.19 -21.71 32.76
C PRO A 14 -36.02 -22.92 31.81
N THR A 15 -36.51 -22.76 30.59
CA THR A 15 -36.22 -23.68 29.50
C THR A 15 -34.81 -23.38 29.03
N ASP A 16 -33.92 -24.34 29.26
CA ASP A 16 -32.59 -24.37 28.64
C ASP A 16 -32.73 -24.42 27.13
N VAL A 17 -32.48 -23.29 26.46
CA VAL A 17 -32.28 -23.24 25.01
C VAL A 17 -30.78 -23.48 24.78
N VAL A 18 -30.43 -24.71 24.42
CA VAL A 18 -29.15 -25.04 23.88
C VAL A 18 -29.08 -24.37 22.51
N GLU A 19 -28.39 -23.22 22.39
CA GLU A 19 -27.99 -22.67 21.12
C GLU A 19 -26.94 -23.60 20.52
N GLU A 20 -27.36 -24.41 19.59
CA GLU A 20 -26.53 -25.18 18.70
C GLU A 20 -25.88 -24.18 17.74
N THR A 21 -24.67 -23.72 18.10
CA THR A 21 -23.81 -22.94 17.20
C THR A 21 -23.40 -23.86 16.06
N THR A 22 -24.16 -23.83 15.00
CA THR A 22 -23.73 -24.40 13.72
C THR A 22 -22.54 -23.58 13.26
N GLU A 23 -21.33 -24.12 13.45
CA GLU A 23 -20.16 -23.67 12.71
C GLU A 23 -20.45 -23.86 11.23
N VAL A 24 -20.83 -22.79 10.57
CA VAL A 24 -20.84 -22.72 9.11
C VAL A 24 -19.37 -22.72 8.71
N ALA A 25 -18.89 -23.90 8.32
CA ALA A 25 -17.58 -24.07 7.68
C ALA A 25 -17.52 -23.07 6.50
N GLY A 26 -16.45 -22.26 6.53
CA GLY A 26 -16.27 -21.13 5.62
C GLY A 26 -16.34 -21.53 4.15
N GLU A 27 -17.36 -21.04 3.50
CA GLU A 27 -17.29 -20.79 2.06
C GLU A 27 -16.25 -19.71 1.83
N ASP A 28 -15.39 -19.93 0.83
CA ASP A 28 -14.29 -19.09 0.39
C ASP A 28 -14.55 -17.59 0.59
N ALA A 29 -13.95 -17.02 1.65
CA ALA A 29 -13.85 -15.57 1.73
C ALA A 29 -13.10 -15.13 0.44
N PRO A 30 -13.60 -14.15 -0.30
CA PRO A 30 -12.94 -13.70 -1.52
C PRO A 30 -11.50 -13.38 -1.18
N ALA A 31 -10.55 -13.97 -1.92
CA ALA A 31 -9.13 -13.80 -1.69
C ALA A 31 -8.85 -12.31 -1.54
N GLN A 32 -8.22 -11.92 -0.43
CA GLN A 32 -7.93 -10.52 -0.12
C GLN A 32 -7.13 -9.94 -1.29
N ARG A 33 -7.67 -8.92 -1.94
CA ARG A 33 -7.02 -8.23 -3.06
C ARG A 33 -5.93 -7.30 -2.54
N GLY A 34 -4.87 -7.17 -3.32
CA GLY A 34 -3.76 -6.24 -3.05
C GLY A 34 -2.48 -6.94 -2.61
N PRO A 35 -1.44 -6.15 -2.33
CA PRO A 35 -0.17 -6.67 -1.84
C PRO A 35 -0.33 -7.47 -0.55
N ARG A 36 0.37 -8.60 -0.47
CA ARG A 36 0.35 -9.51 0.66
C ARG A 36 1.60 -9.37 1.52
N ASP A 37 1.47 -9.66 2.80
CA ASP A 37 2.63 -9.81 3.68
C ASP A 37 3.36 -11.12 3.38
N ILE A 38 4.68 -11.14 3.59
CA ILE A 38 5.50 -12.34 3.38
C ILE A 38 5.01 -13.54 4.20
N SER A 39 4.40 -13.30 5.35
CA SER A 39 3.83 -14.35 6.20
C SER A 39 2.55 -15.00 5.64
N GLU A 40 1.93 -14.38 4.64
CA GLU A 40 0.68 -14.83 4.00
C GLU A 40 0.93 -15.65 2.72
N VAL A 41 2.20 -15.81 2.31
CA VAL A 41 2.57 -16.52 1.10
C VAL A 41 3.48 -17.71 1.40
N GLU A 42 3.31 -18.79 0.68
CA GLU A 42 4.13 -19.99 0.84
C GLU A 42 5.56 -19.80 0.32
N SER A 43 5.73 -19.03 -0.75
CA SER A 43 7.03 -18.80 -1.38
C SER A 43 6.99 -17.54 -2.25
N VAL A 44 8.15 -16.87 -2.33
CA VAL A 44 8.43 -15.78 -3.27
C VAL A 44 9.41 -16.22 -4.37
N GLU A 45 9.61 -17.53 -4.52
CA GLU A 45 10.47 -18.07 -5.55
C GLU A 45 9.99 -17.65 -6.95
N GLY A 46 10.93 -17.27 -7.81
CA GLY A 46 10.58 -16.78 -9.15
C GLY A 46 10.19 -15.29 -9.21
N MET A 47 10.05 -14.59 -8.10
CA MET A 47 9.84 -13.14 -8.08
C MET A 47 11.16 -12.36 -8.20
N HIS A 48 11.06 -11.07 -8.50
CA HIS A 48 12.16 -10.13 -8.27
C HIS A 48 12.24 -9.82 -6.79
N ASN A 49 13.35 -10.13 -6.15
CA ASN A 49 13.59 -9.80 -4.75
C ASN A 49 14.38 -8.48 -4.65
N PHE A 50 13.81 -7.50 -3.94
CA PHE A 50 14.42 -6.20 -3.65
C PHE A 50 14.45 -5.91 -2.14
N GLY A 51 14.72 -6.93 -1.34
CA GLY A 51 14.68 -6.86 0.12
C GLY A 51 13.24 -6.79 0.63
N VAL A 52 12.79 -5.60 1.02
CA VAL A 52 11.44 -5.40 1.56
C VAL A 52 10.30 -5.52 0.53
N LEU A 53 10.62 -5.61 -0.77
CA LEU A 53 9.63 -5.64 -1.84
C LEU A 53 9.93 -6.76 -2.84
N HIS A 54 8.96 -7.66 -3.01
CA HIS A 54 9.01 -8.72 -4.01
C HIS A 54 8.01 -8.43 -5.12
N LEU A 55 8.48 -8.37 -6.37
CA LEU A 55 7.64 -8.05 -7.52
C LEU A 55 7.52 -9.25 -8.47
N PRO A 56 6.33 -9.50 -9.03
CA PRO A 56 6.14 -10.60 -9.98
C PRO A 56 6.96 -10.37 -11.26
N LYS A 57 7.62 -11.42 -11.75
CA LYS A 57 8.31 -11.41 -13.04
C LYS A 57 7.30 -11.62 -14.15
N LYS A 58 7.03 -10.58 -14.93
CA LYS A 58 6.10 -10.64 -16.06
C LYS A 58 6.74 -10.12 -17.34
N SER A 59 6.41 -10.76 -18.46
CA SER A 59 6.84 -10.29 -19.78
C SER A 59 6.27 -8.89 -20.04
N GLY A 60 7.10 -8.01 -20.64
CA GLY A 60 6.70 -6.63 -20.93
C GLY A 60 6.72 -5.67 -19.75
N VAL A 61 7.01 -6.15 -18.53
CA VAL A 61 7.20 -5.30 -17.35
C VAL A 61 8.66 -4.91 -17.22
N ARG A 62 8.93 -3.63 -17.04
CA ARG A 62 10.27 -3.09 -16.74
C ARG A 62 10.29 -2.51 -15.33
N VAL A 63 11.33 -2.85 -14.57
CA VAL A 63 11.53 -2.33 -13.23
C VAL A 63 12.80 -1.47 -13.20
N GLN A 64 12.70 -0.29 -12.63
CA GLN A 64 13.80 0.64 -12.36
C GLN A 64 13.73 1.06 -10.89
N PHE A 65 14.78 1.71 -10.38
CA PHE A 65 14.81 2.20 -9.00
C PHE A 65 14.77 3.73 -8.96
N THR A 66 13.97 4.24 -8.06
CA THR A 66 14.03 5.64 -7.64
C THR A 66 15.15 5.77 -6.61
N ILE A 67 16.12 6.62 -6.87
CA ILE A 67 17.33 6.74 -6.06
C ILE A 67 17.33 8.07 -5.30
N ASN A 68 17.57 8.00 -4.01
CA ASN A 68 17.91 9.18 -3.22
C ASN A 68 19.29 9.69 -3.63
N LYS A 69 19.35 10.87 -4.21
CA LYS A 69 20.61 11.43 -4.75
C LYS A 69 21.69 11.67 -3.68
N ARG A 70 21.30 11.86 -2.42
CA ARG A 70 22.22 12.10 -1.30
C ARG A 70 22.78 10.80 -0.74
N THR A 71 21.91 9.82 -0.45
CA THR A 71 22.31 8.55 0.17
C THR A 71 22.67 7.48 -0.84
N ARG A 72 22.29 7.63 -2.09
CA ARG A 72 22.40 6.64 -3.18
C ARG A 72 21.53 5.40 -2.96
N ALA A 73 20.76 5.36 -1.91
CA ALA A 73 19.84 4.27 -1.61
C ALA A 73 18.67 4.23 -2.59
N ALA A 74 18.18 3.03 -2.88
CA ALA A 74 16.94 2.85 -3.61
C ALA A 74 15.75 3.06 -2.67
N ILE A 75 14.97 4.10 -2.94
CA ILE A 75 13.84 4.52 -2.12
C ILE A 75 12.49 4.12 -2.70
N GLY A 76 12.48 3.46 -3.84
CA GLY A 76 11.26 2.95 -4.47
C GLY A 76 11.55 2.21 -5.76
N ALA A 77 10.58 1.44 -6.21
CA ALA A 77 10.60 0.75 -7.49
C ALA A 77 9.66 1.45 -8.48
N LEU A 78 10.17 1.81 -9.64
CA LEU A 78 9.40 2.30 -10.78
C LEU A 78 9.13 1.13 -11.72
N VAL A 79 7.87 0.72 -11.78
CA VAL A 79 7.39 -0.38 -12.63
C VAL A 79 6.68 0.21 -13.84
N GLN A 80 7.05 -0.23 -15.03
CA GLN A 80 6.49 0.29 -16.29
C GLN A 80 5.95 -0.84 -17.16
N PHE A 81 4.68 -0.77 -17.54
CA PHE A 81 3.99 -1.67 -18.44
C PHE A 81 2.67 -1.06 -18.93
N ALA A 82 2.13 -1.53 -20.06
CA ALA A 82 0.83 -1.12 -20.58
C ALA A 82 0.62 0.40 -20.61
N GLY A 83 1.61 1.17 -21.11
CA GLY A 83 1.51 2.64 -21.18
C GLY A 83 1.45 3.36 -19.83
N THR A 84 1.71 2.65 -18.75
CA THR A 84 1.59 3.14 -17.36
C THR A 84 2.92 3.05 -16.64
N SER A 85 3.18 4.01 -15.77
CA SER A 85 4.28 4.01 -14.80
C SER A 85 3.71 3.95 -13.40
N VAL A 86 4.22 3.04 -12.58
CA VAL A 86 3.83 2.88 -11.17
C VAL A 86 5.07 3.02 -10.30
N THR A 87 5.10 4.02 -9.44
CA THR A 87 6.14 4.14 -8.40
C THR A 87 5.63 3.51 -7.11
N LEU A 88 6.37 2.54 -6.60
CA LEU A 88 6.08 1.81 -5.37
C LEU A 88 7.07 2.23 -4.28
N ASN A 89 6.55 2.69 -3.15
CA ASN A 89 7.32 3.05 -1.97
C ASN A 89 6.79 2.29 -0.76
N VAL A 90 7.68 1.66 0.01
CA VAL A 90 7.32 0.92 1.23
C VAL A 90 7.77 1.71 2.45
N TYR A 91 6.91 1.83 3.43
CA TYR A 91 7.16 2.57 4.67
C TYR A 91 6.91 1.69 5.88
N ALA A 92 7.63 1.97 6.96
CA ALA A 92 7.34 1.37 8.25
C ALA A 92 6.01 1.91 8.79
N ALA A 93 5.16 1.01 9.28
CA ALA A 93 3.85 1.34 9.82
C ALA A 93 3.66 0.82 11.27
N PRO A 94 2.70 1.36 12.02
CA PRO A 94 2.29 0.79 13.30
C PRO A 94 1.73 -0.61 13.13
N LYS A 95 1.75 -1.39 14.22
CA LYS A 95 1.26 -2.78 14.16
C LYS A 95 -0.27 -2.89 13.98
N HIS A 96 -1.02 -1.92 14.52
CA HIS A 96 -2.47 -2.03 14.67
C HIS A 96 -3.25 -0.82 14.16
N THR A 97 -2.59 0.12 13.49
CA THR A 97 -3.22 1.34 12.98
C THR A 97 -2.86 1.50 11.51
N ALA A 98 -3.87 1.58 10.66
CA ALA A 98 -3.71 1.88 9.24
C ALA A 98 -3.11 3.29 9.07
N LEU A 99 -2.19 3.45 8.13
CA LEU A 99 -1.60 4.74 7.78
C LEU A 99 -2.29 5.41 6.59
N TRP A 100 -2.90 4.62 5.70
CA TRP A 100 -3.44 5.15 4.46
C TRP A 100 -4.45 6.27 4.66
N PRO A 101 -5.42 6.20 5.59
CA PRO A 101 -6.37 7.29 5.78
C PRO A 101 -5.71 8.64 6.02
N ASP A 102 -4.74 8.69 6.95
CA ASP A 102 -4.03 9.92 7.30
C ASP A 102 -3.13 10.40 6.14
N VAL A 103 -2.33 9.48 5.56
CA VAL A 103 -1.44 9.78 4.43
C VAL A 103 -2.21 10.24 3.22
N ARG A 104 -3.38 9.65 2.96
CA ARG A 104 -4.27 10.05 1.87
C ARG A 104 -4.73 11.49 2.02
N ASP A 105 -5.18 11.85 3.20
CA ASP A 105 -5.69 13.19 3.49
C ASP A 105 -4.55 14.23 3.43
N GLU A 106 -3.38 13.93 4.00
CA GLU A 106 -2.16 14.76 3.90
C GLU A 106 -1.70 14.96 2.43
N LEU A 107 -1.75 13.90 1.60
CA LEU A 107 -1.45 14.00 0.17
C LEU A 107 -2.44 14.90 -0.57
N ALA A 108 -3.73 14.76 -0.29
CA ALA A 108 -4.75 15.60 -0.91
C ALA A 108 -4.56 17.08 -0.55
N GLU A 109 -4.28 17.37 0.72
CA GLU A 109 -3.98 18.73 1.18
C GLU A 109 -2.71 19.29 0.51
N THR A 110 -1.65 18.49 0.40
CA THR A 110 -0.40 18.88 -0.25
C THR A 110 -0.62 19.22 -1.73
N VAL A 111 -1.34 18.37 -2.46
CA VAL A 111 -1.67 18.59 -3.87
C VAL A 111 -2.48 19.88 -4.05
N MET A 112 -3.48 20.10 -3.21
CA MET A 112 -4.30 21.33 -3.26
C MET A 112 -3.48 22.55 -2.87
N GLY A 113 -2.61 22.45 -1.88
CA GLY A 113 -1.70 23.53 -1.46
C GLY A 113 -0.68 23.92 -2.54
N ASP A 114 -0.25 22.98 -3.36
CA ASP A 114 0.61 23.24 -4.53
C ASP A 114 -0.18 23.75 -5.78
N GLY A 115 -1.49 24.00 -5.65
CA GLY A 115 -2.36 24.51 -6.72
C GLY A 115 -2.91 23.43 -7.66
N GLY A 116 -2.85 22.17 -7.24
CA GLY A 116 -3.46 21.05 -7.94
C GLY A 116 -4.90 20.76 -7.52
N THR A 117 -5.43 19.63 -7.97
CA THR A 117 -6.74 19.11 -7.53
C THR A 117 -6.60 17.67 -7.08
N ALA A 118 -7.33 17.30 -6.02
CA ALA A 118 -7.38 15.94 -5.49
C ALA A 118 -8.84 15.52 -5.31
N ASN A 119 -9.21 14.37 -5.85
CA ASN A 119 -10.55 13.80 -5.77
C ASN A 119 -10.46 12.40 -5.19
N PHE A 120 -11.24 12.13 -4.16
CA PHE A 120 -11.36 10.77 -3.64
C PHE A 120 -12.20 9.91 -4.59
N ARG A 121 -11.77 8.67 -4.78
CA ARG A 121 -12.44 7.66 -5.59
C ARG A 121 -12.47 6.35 -4.82
N GLU A 122 -13.56 5.61 -4.92
CA GLU A 122 -13.59 4.25 -4.44
C GLU A 122 -12.88 3.33 -5.44
N GLY A 123 -11.97 2.51 -4.92
CA GLY A 123 -11.22 1.50 -5.65
C GLY A 123 -11.38 0.12 -5.03
N PRO A 124 -10.85 -0.94 -5.66
CA PRO A 124 -10.99 -2.30 -5.15
C PRO A 124 -10.18 -2.56 -3.86
N PHE A 125 -9.27 -1.64 -3.51
CA PHE A 125 -8.45 -1.69 -2.30
C PHE A 125 -8.88 -0.66 -1.24
N GLY A 126 -10.03 -0.01 -1.45
CA GLY A 126 -10.54 1.09 -0.63
C GLY A 126 -10.38 2.46 -1.30
N PRO A 127 -10.54 3.55 -0.55
CA PRO A 127 -10.48 4.90 -1.10
C PRO A 127 -9.09 5.24 -1.68
N GLU A 128 -9.08 5.79 -2.89
CA GLU A 128 -7.91 6.25 -3.64
C GLU A 128 -7.98 7.75 -3.91
N ILE A 129 -6.88 8.37 -4.32
CA ILE A 129 -6.86 9.76 -4.79
C ILE A 129 -6.60 9.79 -6.30
N GLU A 130 -7.47 10.48 -7.04
CA GLU A 130 -7.20 10.92 -8.41
C GLU A 130 -6.84 12.40 -8.39
N ALA A 131 -5.63 12.75 -8.81
CA ALA A 131 -5.07 14.08 -8.65
C ALA A 131 -4.51 14.67 -9.95
N MET A 132 -4.66 15.98 -10.10
CA MET A 132 -3.94 16.79 -11.07
C MET A 132 -2.84 17.54 -10.32
N VAL A 133 -1.58 17.14 -10.52
CA VAL A 133 -0.43 17.64 -9.77
C VAL A 133 0.39 18.58 -10.65
N PRO A 134 0.48 19.88 -10.34
CA PRO A 134 1.35 20.82 -11.06
C PRO A 134 2.82 20.43 -10.89
N LYS A 135 3.57 20.46 -11.97
CA LYS A 135 5.01 20.20 -11.92
C LYS A 135 5.76 21.49 -11.62
N LYS A 136 6.50 21.49 -10.52
CA LYS A 136 7.24 22.69 -10.08
C LYS A 136 8.22 23.18 -11.16
N GLY A 137 8.13 24.46 -11.49
CA GLY A 137 9.04 25.13 -12.43
C GLY A 137 8.74 24.95 -13.93
N VAL A 138 7.67 24.27 -14.29
CA VAL A 138 7.18 24.13 -15.68
C VAL A 138 5.67 24.19 -15.73
N ASN A 139 5.12 24.68 -16.85
CA ASN A 139 3.65 24.71 -17.04
C ASN A 139 3.14 23.34 -17.53
N GLU A 140 3.28 22.33 -16.68
CA GLU A 140 2.88 20.95 -16.95
C GLU A 140 2.09 20.40 -15.75
N ILE A 141 1.01 19.69 -16.01
CA ILE A 141 0.17 19.06 -15.00
C ILE A 141 0.28 17.54 -15.20
N ARG A 142 0.61 16.80 -14.13
CA ARG A 142 0.59 15.35 -14.14
C ARG A 142 -0.78 14.86 -13.64
N HIS A 143 -1.38 13.92 -14.37
CA HIS A 143 -2.56 13.21 -13.92
C HIS A 143 -2.09 11.93 -13.20
N VAL A 144 -2.36 11.86 -11.91
CA VAL A 144 -1.81 10.84 -11.01
C VAL A 144 -2.92 10.18 -10.23
N ARG A 145 -2.77 8.90 -9.95
CA ARG A 145 -3.61 8.18 -8.99
C ARG A 145 -2.74 7.61 -7.87
N TYR A 146 -3.11 7.92 -6.63
CA TYR A 146 -2.46 7.39 -5.44
C TYR A 146 -3.33 6.29 -4.85
N VAL A 147 -2.70 5.12 -4.60
CA VAL A 147 -3.31 3.96 -3.98
C VAL A 147 -2.44 3.55 -2.79
N GLY A 148 -3.06 3.33 -1.65
CA GLY A 148 -2.36 2.92 -0.43
C GLY A 148 -2.80 1.54 0.04
N PHE A 149 -1.85 0.79 0.60
CA PHE A 149 -2.07 -0.54 1.13
C PHE A 149 -1.46 -0.62 2.52
N ASP A 150 -2.28 -0.90 3.52
CA ASP A 150 -1.82 -1.11 4.89
C ASP A 150 -1.64 -2.61 5.15
N GLY A 151 -0.48 -2.97 5.67
CA GLY A 151 -0.15 -4.33 6.07
C GLY A 151 0.47 -4.40 7.47
N PRO A 152 0.86 -5.61 7.93
CA PRO A 152 1.44 -5.79 9.25
C PRO A 152 2.76 -5.03 9.41
N ARG A 153 2.74 -3.87 10.06
CA ARG A 153 3.90 -2.99 10.29
C ARG A 153 4.54 -2.40 9.04
N TRP A 154 3.85 -2.44 7.91
CA TRP A 154 4.26 -1.77 6.68
C TRP A 154 3.09 -1.05 6.02
N PHE A 155 3.43 -0.06 5.23
CA PHE A 155 2.50 0.67 4.37
C PHE A 155 3.14 0.77 2.98
N LEU A 156 2.43 0.35 1.94
CA LEU A 156 2.86 0.49 0.56
C LEU A 156 2.04 1.58 -0.12
N ARG A 157 2.72 2.58 -0.71
CA ARG A 157 2.11 3.58 -1.57
C ARG A 157 2.46 3.31 -3.01
N ALA A 158 1.43 3.18 -3.84
CA ALA A 158 1.55 3.17 -5.29
C ALA A 158 1.15 4.53 -5.86
N THR A 159 2.03 5.12 -6.67
CA THR A 159 1.76 6.33 -7.47
C THR A 159 1.68 5.92 -8.92
N VAL A 160 0.49 6.01 -9.51
CA VAL A 160 0.16 5.54 -10.86
C VAL A 160 0.06 6.74 -11.80
N GLU A 161 0.78 6.72 -12.91
CA GLU A 161 0.77 7.72 -13.98
C GLU A 161 0.62 7.05 -15.34
N GLY A 162 0.03 7.73 -16.31
CA GLY A 162 -0.16 7.21 -17.67
C GLY A 162 -1.56 6.64 -17.89
N GLU A 163 -1.68 5.66 -18.79
CA GLU A 163 -2.97 5.20 -19.30
C GLU A 163 -3.92 4.65 -18.22
N ALA A 164 -3.40 4.00 -17.18
CA ALA A 164 -4.22 3.44 -16.11
C ALA A 164 -4.99 4.50 -15.31
N VAL A 165 -4.59 5.78 -15.36
CA VAL A 165 -5.31 6.83 -14.64
C VAL A 165 -6.66 7.11 -15.31
N SER A 166 -6.71 7.12 -16.64
CA SER A 166 -7.91 7.42 -17.44
C SER A 166 -8.65 6.17 -17.94
N SER A 167 -7.93 5.08 -18.27
CA SER A 167 -8.51 3.83 -18.76
C SER A 167 -8.79 2.86 -17.62
N ALA A 168 -10.05 2.46 -17.45
CA ALA A 168 -10.46 1.46 -16.46
C ALA A 168 -9.91 0.07 -16.77
N GLU A 169 -9.80 -0.30 -18.04
CA GLU A 169 -9.28 -1.60 -18.48
C GLU A 169 -7.78 -1.73 -18.18
N VAL A 170 -6.99 -0.70 -18.51
CA VAL A 170 -5.56 -0.66 -18.19
C VAL A 170 -5.35 -0.62 -16.68
N ARG A 171 -6.18 0.14 -15.96
CA ARG A 171 -6.14 0.20 -14.50
C ARG A 171 -6.38 -1.15 -13.84
N GLU A 172 -7.35 -1.93 -14.33
CA GLU A 172 -7.58 -3.28 -13.80
C GLU A 172 -6.37 -4.21 -14.06
N THR A 173 -5.65 -4.03 -15.14
CA THR A 173 -4.39 -4.74 -15.40
C THR A 173 -3.32 -4.36 -14.38
N VAL A 174 -3.24 -3.09 -14.00
CA VAL A 174 -2.33 -2.62 -12.92
C VAL A 174 -2.75 -3.16 -11.57
N TYR A 175 -4.04 -3.20 -11.27
CA TYR A 175 -4.57 -3.74 -10.01
C TYR A 175 -4.30 -5.24 -9.86
N LYS A 176 -4.43 -6.02 -10.93
CA LYS A 176 -4.02 -7.43 -10.94
C LYS A 176 -2.51 -7.61 -10.70
N TYR A 177 -1.70 -6.66 -11.13
CA TYR A 177 -0.28 -6.67 -10.80
C TYR A 177 -0.05 -6.42 -9.29
N PHE A 178 -0.85 -5.53 -8.67
CA PHE A 178 -0.78 -5.28 -7.23
C PHE A 178 -1.16 -6.51 -6.41
N ASP A 179 -2.13 -7.31 -6.86
CA ASP A 179 -2.55 -8.54 -6.17
C ASP A 179 -1.42 -9.58 -6.03
N GLU A 180 -0.36 -9.45 -6.84
CA GLU A 180 0.78 -10.37 -6.84
C GLU A 180 2.03 -9.81 -6.13
N ILE A 181 2.00 -8.58 -5.65
CA ILE A 181 3.10 -7.97 -4.89
C ILE A 181 3.18 -8.62 -3.50
N VAL A 182 4.41 -8.84 -3.02
CA VAL A 182 4.64 -9.30 -1.65
C VAL A 182 5.57 -8.33 -0.94
N VAL A 183 5.23 -7.98 0.29
CA VAL A 183 6.04 -7.09 1.14
C VAL A 183 6.64 -7.90 2.28
N ASP A 184 7.97 -7.85 2.39
CA ASP A 184 8.73 -8.39 3.51
C ASP A 184 9.36 -7.24 4.29
N ARG A 185 8.66 -6.78 5.29
CA ARG A 185 9.14 -5.66 6.11
C ARG A 185 10.41 -6.03 6.92
N GLY A 186 10.65 -7.32 7.11
CA GLY A 186 11.72 -7.81 7.98
C GLY A 186 11.49 -7.56 9.48
N ALA A 187 12.48 -7.94 10.28
CA ALA A 187 12.38 -7.87 11.75
C ALA A 187 12.99 -6.59 12.35
N GLU A 188 13.83 -5.87 11.61
CA GLU A 188 14.53 -4.68 12.13
C GLU A 188 13.57 -3.57 12.58
N PRO A 189 13.85 -2.88 13.72
CA PRO A 189 13.05 -1.76 14.16
C PRO A 189 13.27 -0.54 13.26
N HIS A 190 12.19 0.05 12.80
CA HIS A 190 12.18 1.31 12.06
C HIS A 190 11.15 2.25 12.69
N PRO A 191 11.42 3.55 12.76
CA PRO A 191 10.42 4.55 13.13
C PRO A 191 9.21 4.45 12.19
N VAL A 192 8.03 4.76 12.74
CA VAL A 192 6.81 4.83 11.94
C VAL A 192 6.94 5.92 10.88
N ARG A 193 6.45 5.66 9.66
CA ARG A 193 6.56 6.50 8.46
C ARG A 193 7.96 6.60 7.85
N ASP A 194 8.98 5.92 8.41
CA ASP A 194 10.27 5.84 7.71
C ASP A 194 10.12 5.07 6.40
N LEU A 195 10.71 5.61 5.35
CA LEU A 195 10.79 4.95 4.05
C LEU A 195 11.81 3.79 4.14
N LEU A 196 11.35 2.60 3.78
CA LEU A 196 12.19 1.40 3.77
C LEU A 196 12.98 1.34 2.47
N GLU A 197 14.30 1.21 2.59
CA GLU A 197 15.19 1.14 1.45
C GLU A 197 15.08 -0.22 0.75
N LEU A 198 15.13 -0.21 -0.59
CA LEU A 198 15.11 -1.42 -1.39
C LEU A 198 16.52 -1.93 -1.64
N GLU A 199 16.68 -3.23 -1.73
CA GLU A 199 17.92 -3.86 -2.16
C GLU A 199 18.02 -3.85 -3.69
N MET A 200 19.07 -3.24 -4.23
CA MET A 200 19.31 -3.23 -5.66
C MET A 200 20.16 -4.44 -6.07
N PRO A 201 19.82 -5.12 -7.18
CA PRO A 201 20.75 -6.06 -7.82
C PRO A 201 22.11 -5.39 -8.13
N GLU A 202 23.17 -6.16 -8.05
CA GLU A 202 24.55 -5.67 -8.26
C GLU A 202 24.71 -4.84 -9.55
N SER A 203 24.14 -5.32 -10.66
CA SER A 203 24.13 -4.61 -11.93
C SER A 203 23.40 -3.26 -11.91
N ALA A 204 22.43 -3.06 -11.02
CA ALA A 204 21.75 -1.77 -10.82
C ALA A 204 22.59 -0.85 -9.93
N GLN A 205 23.24 -1.39 -8.88
CA GLN A 205 24.17 -0.66 -8.03
C GLN A 205 25.33 -0.07 -8.83
N GLU A 206 25.98 -0.88 -9.66
CA GLU A 206 27.07 -0.46 -10.57
C GLU A 206 26.65 0.71 -11.48
N ARG A 207 25.43 0.68 -12.04
CA ARG A 207 24.91 1.78 -12.86
C ARG A 207 24.67 3.06 -12.07
N VAL A 208 24.21 2.94 -10.84
CA VAL A 208 24.01 4.08 -9.93
C VAL A 208 25.36 4.67 -9.55
N GLU A 209 26.35 3.84 -9.19
CA GLU A 209 27.70 4.28 -8.85
C GLU A 209 28.43 4.94 -10.04
N ALA A 210 28.26 4.40 -11.25
CA ALA A 210 28.81 4.99 -12.46
C ALA A 210 28.25 6.39 -12.77
N LYS A 211 26.95 6.61 -12.47
CA LYS A 211 26.29 7.89 -12.75
C LYS A 211 26.42 8.92 -11.62
N LEU A 212 26.42 8.48 -10.39
CA LEU A 212 26.24 9.33 -9.21
C LEU A 212 27.38 9.21 -8.18
N GLY A 213 28.36 8.31 -8.40
CA GLY A 213 29.42 7.97 -7.45
C GLY A 213 29.01 6.86 -6.48
N LYS A 214 29.99 6.38 -5.68
CA LYS A 214 29.79 5.26 -4.75
C LYS A 214 28.71 5.53 -3.72
N ILE A 215 27.98 4.47 -3.34
CA ILE A 215 27.00 4.49 -2.28
C ILE A 215 27.71 4.76 -0.94
N PRO A 216 27.30 5.76 -0.12
CA PRO A 216 27.90 5.98 1.17
C PRO A 216 27.73 4.76 2.09
N ALA A 217 28.79 4.40 2.80
CA ALA A 217 28.68 3.37 3.84
C ALA A 217 27.89 3.92 5.03
N GLY A 218 26.74 3.32 5.34
CA GLY A 218 25.90 3.64 6.49
C GLY A 218 24.40 3.74 6.14
N LYS A 219 23.56 3.25 7.05
CA LYS A 219 22.09 3.41 6.96
C LYS A 219 21.76 4.88 7.21
N THR A 220 21.31 5.59 6.19
CA THR A 220 20.79 6.95 6.33
C THR A 220 19.26 6.87 6.34
N ARG A 221 18.62 7.51 7.31
CA ARG A 221 17.17 7.61 7.38
C ARG A 221 16.63 8.15 6.06
N GLY A 222 15.71 7.43 5.45
CA GLY A 222 15.00 7.86 4.25
C GLY A 222 14.08 9.06 4.52
N PRO A 223 13.54 9.70 3.47
CA PRO A 223 12.53 10.75 3.66
C PRO A 223 11.26 10.16 4.27
N GLU A 224 10.68 10.88 5.24
CA GLU A 224 9.38 10.55 5.83
C GLU A 224 8.23 10.96 4.90
N LEU A 225 7.05 10.35 5.10
CA LEU A 225 5.82 10.85 4.52
C LEU A 225 5.45 12.19 5.17
N PRO A 226 5.04 13.23 4.43
CA PRO A 226 4.68 13.32 3.03
C PRO A 226 5.76 13.95 2.11
N GLU A 227 7.04 14.00 2.50
CA GLU A 227 8.13 14.72 1.79
C GLU A 227 8.38 14.28 0.33
N LEU A 228 7.56 13.37 -0.19
CA LEU A 228 7.72 12.81 -1.55
C LEU A 228 6.71 13.39 -2.54
N ALA A 229 6.44 14.68 -2.46
CA ALA A 229 5.66 15.39 -3.47
C ALA A 229 6.51 15.76 -4.70
#